data_b93d4b187ed917bc201e94d96f99f0dc
#
_entry.id   b93d4b187ed917bc201e94d96f99f0dc
#
_cell.length_a   1.000
_cell.length_b   1.000
_cell.length_c   1.000
_cell.angle_alpha   90.00
_cell.angle_beta   90.00
_cell.angle_gamma   90.00
#
_symmetry.space_group_name_H-M   'P 1'
#
loop_
_entity.id
_entity.type
_entity.pdbx_description
1 polymer ?
#
loop_
_entity_poly.entity_id
_entity_poly.type
_entity_poly.pdbx_seq_one_letter_code
_entity_poly.pdbx_strand_id
1 'polypeptide(L)'
;MTLAMATLGGCKKYLNVNQNENALTDGTEPLILPPVEEAMSSYVCGGYNAILVNYWMQNMTLNQAVPNDVTYVVTNSSFDGPWYNFYVVAMNNTYLLNQKAVANGNSDYAAIAKILMAYTLGSATDVWGDIPYSQAFNGTKTVTPSYDKQETIYTDIQGLLDSAITEIGAGTGTKPGSDDFFYNGDMTKWSKLAYSLKARYYMHLTKASGYTATAQANLALAAINNAMASYADDCFFPYSGTTTASAPWYWNFFNTSTAIYASTFIDSLQARSDPRLPILADTATNTGLYTGSVIGSGFGNLNDFSIAGPFYGNANSNGYVFNADEVLFLKAEATYLVSGVAAAGPIYRSAIVDNMLKLGVDTASGAAQAYLAARGVLTAADALQRIMEEKAVANWFSMEGWVDWRRTGYPNLTVISAAGGAPSSVTKIPRRFLYPQNELTSNPQSVQSAAITDRVWWDAQ
;
A
#
# COMPACT_ATOMS: atom_id res chain seq x y z
N MET A 1 67.47 38.60 -5.02
CA MET A 1 65.99 38.78 -4.87
C MET A 1 65.32 37.47 -5.35
N THR A 2 65.13 36.54 -4.45
CA THR A 2 64.66 35.18 -4.75
C THR A 2 63.14 35.14 -4.45
N LEU A 3 62.35 34.92 -5.47
CA LEU A 3 60.86 34.87 -5.39
C LEU A 3 60.48 33.45 -4.95
N ALA A 4 59.90 33.31 -3.77
CA ALA A 4 59.38 32.06 -3.26
C ALA A 4 57.98 31.84 -3.86
N MET A 5 57.81 30.81 -4.70
CA MET A 5 56.50 30.34 -5.19
C MET A 5 55.83 29.53 -4.08
N ALA A 6 54.80 30.06 -3.46
CA ALA A 6 53.91 29.36 -2.57
C ALA A 6 52.94 28.49 -3.37
N THR A 7 53.07 27.18 -3.30
CA THR A 7 52.10 26.21 -3.86
C THR A 7 50.85 26.21 -2.99
N LEU A 8 49.76 26.75 -3.49
CA LEU A 8 48.42 26.63 -2.90
C LEU A 8 47.93 25.18 -3.09
N GLY A 9 48.14 24.35 -2.07
CA GLY A 9 47.49 23.06 -1.97
C GLY A 9 46.01 23.26 -1.64
N GLY A 10 45.16 23.41 -2.63
CA GLY A 10 43.71 23.44 -2.46
C GLY A 10 43.21 22.07 -1.98
N CYS A 11 42.53 22.06 -0.85
CA CYS A 11 41.87 20.88 -0.32
C CYS A 11 40.86 20.35 -1.32
N LYS A 12 41.19 19.25 -2.03
CA LYS A 12 40.28 18.54 -2.96
C LYS A 12 39.01 18.02 -2.28
N LYS A 13 38.93 18.04 -0.94
CA LYS A 13 37.77 17.58 -0.15
C LYS A 13 36.53 18.50 -0.22
N TYR A 14 36.72 19.78 -0.58
CA TYR A 14 35.61 20.76 -0.68
C TYR A 14 34.91 20.80 -2.06
N LEU A 15 35.40 20.09 -3.05
CA LEU A 15 34.85 20.09 -4.40
C LEU A 15 33.91 18.91 -4.70
N ASN A 16 33.70 18.02 -3.74
CA ASN A 16 32.74 16.89 -3.86
C ASN A 16 31.40 17.23 -3.22
N VAL A 17 30.83 18.39 -3.56
CA VAL A 17 29.52 18.86 -3.06
C VAL A 17 28.36 17.96 -3.54
N ASN A 18 28.63 17.07 -4.50
CA ASN A 18 27.63 16.13 -5.04
C ASN A 18 27.64 14.74 -4.38
N GLN A 19 28.47 14.50 -3.37
CA GLN A 19 28.35 13.32 -2.53
C GLN A 19 27.53 13.71 -1.31
N ASN A 20 26.29 13.30 -1.27
CA ASN A 20 25.50 13.32 -0.04
C ASN A 20 26.14 12.33 0.93
N GLU A 21 26.87 12.84 1.93
CA GLU A 21 27.54 11.98 2.96
C GLU A 21 26.52 11.15 3.77
N ASN A 22 25.24 11.47 3.69
CA ASN A 22 24.13 10.71 4.27
C ASN A 22 23.48 9.70 3.28
N ALA A 23 23.93 9.67 2.03
CA ALA A 23 23.51 8.61 1.12
C ALA A 23 24.32 7.36 1.42
N LEU A 24 23.65 6.25 1.72
CA LEU A 24 24.24 4.91 1.95
C LEU A 24 24.87 4.33 0.66
N THR A 25 25.73 5.10 -0.03
CA THR A 25 26.36 4.69 -1.28
C THR A 25 27.32 3.51 -1.14
N ASP A 26 27.70 3.17 0.11
CA ASP A 26 28.71 2.15 0.40
C ASP A 26 28.37 1.24 1.60
N GLY A 27 27.09 1.21 2.01
CA GLY A 27 26.60 0.29 3.04
C GLY A 27 26.66 -1.17 2.58
N THR A 28 26.85 -2.10 3.52
CA THR A 28 26.57 -3.52 3.29
C THR A 28 25.08 -3.79 3.29
N GLU A 29 24.63 -4.92 2.76
CA GLU A 29 23.21 -5.29 2.69
C GLU A 29 22.50 -5.18 4.05
N PRO A 30 23.10 -5.64 5.20
CA PRO A 30 22.51 -5.47 6.54
C PRO A 30 22.30 -4.02 6.98
N LEU A 31 23.00 -3.05 6.38
CA LEU A 31 22.82 -1.63 6.67
C LEU A 31 21.80 -0.96 5.74
N ILE A 32 21.56 -1.54 4.56
CA ILE A 32 20.64 -0.99 3.57
C ILE A 32 19.22 -1.53 3.77
N LEU A 33 19.06 -2.80 4.18
CA LEU A 33 17.75 -3.47 4.30
C LEU A 33 16.82 -2.77 5.32
N PRO A 34 17.22 -2.49 6.58
CA PRO A 34 16.32 -1.90 7.56
C PRO A 34 15.65 -0.58 7.13
N PRO A 35 16.38 0.43 6.60
CA PRO A 35 15.75 1.66 6.12
C PRO A 35 14.85 1.44 4.89
N VAL A 36 15.09 0.41 4.07
CA VAL A 36 14.18 0.07 2.97
C VAL A 36 12.86 -0.48 3.51
N GLU A 37 12.91 -1.38 4.49
CA GLU A 37 11.71 -1.93 5.13
C GLU A 37 10.90 -0.87 5.88
N GLU A 38 11.59 0.04 6.59
CA GLU A 38 10.95 1.18 7.23
C GLU A 38 10.26 2.07 6.17
N ALA A 39 10.94 2.38 5.06
CA ALA A 39 10.37 3.17 3.98
C ALA A 39 9.13 2.50 3.34
N MET A 40 9.13 1.17 3.21
CA MET A 40 7.95 0.43 2.75
C MET A 40 6.76 0.65 3.69
N SER A 41 6.97 0.53 4.99
CA SER A 41 5.90 0.70 5.97
C SER A 41 5.44 2.16 6.11
N SER A 42 6.39 3.10 6.27
CA SER A 42 6.07 4.49 6.58
C SER A 42 5.60 5.30 5.37
N TYR A 43 6.17 5.06 4.20
CA TYR A 43 5.92 5.91 3.03
C TYR A 43 5.09 5.23 1.95
N VAL A 44 5.37 3.95 1.64
CA VAL A 44 4.60 3.25 0.60
C VAL A 44 3.24 2.83 1.12
N CYS A 45 3.19 2.23 2.32
CA CYS A 45 1.95 1.70 2.89
C CYS A 45 1.23 2.66 3.84
N GLY A 46 1.95 3.54 4.54
CA GLY A 46 1.42 4.46 5.55
C GLY A 46 1.53 5.95 5.22
N GLY A 47 2.09 6.30 4.05
CA GLY A 47 2.30 7.68 3.64
C GLY A 47 1.05 8.40 3.13
N TYR A 48 1.24 9.65 2.65
CA TYR A 48 0.15 10.48 2.13
C TYR A 48 -0.67 9.81 1.01
N ASN A 49 -0.05 8.99 0.18
CA ASN A 49 -0.72 8.16 -0.83
C ASN A 49 -1.78 7.24 -0.21
N ALA A 50 -1.46 6.54 0.87
CA ALA A 50 -2.41 5.65 1.56
C ALA A 50 -3.50 6.44 2.29
N ILE A 51 -3.14 7.59 2.89
CA ILE A 51 -4.11 8.48 3.53
C ILE A 51 -5.11 9.01 2.51
N LEU A 52 -4.63 9.53 1.39
CA LEU A 52 -5.45 10.12 0.35
C LEU A 52 -6.45 9.13 -0.25
N VAL A 53 -6.00 7.90 -0.54
CA VAL A 53 -6.92 6.89 -1.06
C VAL A 53 -7.96 6.46 -0.01
N ASN A 54 -7.62 6.46 1.27
CA ASN A 54 -8.59 6.19 2.34
C ASN A 54 -9.64 7.31 2.50
N TYR A 55 -9.28 8.56 2.19
CA TYR A 55 -10.27 9.64 2.05
C TYR A 55 -11.21 9.39 0.87
N TRP A 56 -10.67 9.02 -0.29
CA TRP A 56 -11.48 8.75 -1.49
C TRP A 56 -12.32 7.47 -1.37
N MET A 57 -11.84 6.50 -0.59
CA MET A 57 -12.61 5.31 -0.20
C MET A 57 -13.66 5.58 0.88
N GLN A 58 -13.71 6.81 1.41
CA GLN A 58 -14.66 7.23 2.44
C GLN A 58 -14.54 6.43 3.75
N ASN A 59 -13.34 5.92 4.03
CA ASN A 59 -13.00 5.30 5.31
C ASN A 59 -12.68 6.36 6.37
N MET A 60 -12.03 7.42 5.94
CA MET A 60 -11.56 8.53 6.76
C MET A 60 -12.00 9.87 6.15
N THR A 61 -11.96 10.92 6.97
CA THR A 61 -12.16 12.30 6.54
C THR A 61 -11.29 13.25 7.37
N LEU A 62 -11.22 14.50 6.98
CA LEU A 62 -10.54 15.57 7.75
C LEU A 62 -11.56 16.41 8.50
N ASN A 63 -11.28 16.66 9.77
CA ASN A 63 -11.98 17.69 10.54
C ASN A 63 -11.41 19.08 10.21
N GLN A 64 -11.59 19.49 8.97
CA GLN A 64 -11.08 20.76 8.42
C GLN A 64 -12.12 21.39 7.48
N ALA A 65 -11.96 22.69 7.27
CA ALA A 65 -12.80 23.40 6.30
C ALA A 65 -12.64 22.82 4.89
N VAL A 66 -13.75 22.70 4.17
CA VAL A 66 -13.78 22.34 2.76
C VAL A 66 -13.70 23.61 1.89
N PRO A 67 -13.15 23.53 0.66
CA PRO A 67 -12.67 22.33 -0.05
C PRO A 67 -11.26 21.91 0.38
N ASN A 68 -10.97 20.62 0.33
CA ASN A 68 -9.68 20.02 0.69
C ASN A 68 -9.47 18.66 -0.04
N ASP A 69 -8.41 17.92 0.31
CA ASP A 69 -8.03 16.65 -0.30
C ASP A 69 -9.15 15.59 -0.26
N VAL A 70 -9.92 15.58 0.83
CA VAL A 70 -11.07 14.66 0.99
C VAL A 70 -12.13 14.94 -0.07
N THR A 71 -12.30 16.20 -0.45
CA THR A 71 -13.27 16.65 -1.44
C THR A 71 -12.69 16.77 -2.84
N TYR A 72 -11.63 16.00 -3.13
CA TYR A 72 -10.97 15.85 -4.44
C TYR A 72 -10.19 17.09 -4.91
N VAL A 73 -9.82 18.00 -4.00
CA VAL A 73 -9.04 19.19 -4.33
C VAL A 73 -7.56 18.89 -4.16
N VAL A 74 -6.96 18.35 -5.21
CA VAL A 74 -5.53 18.03 -5.29
C VAL A 74 -4.93 18.66 -6.56
N THR A 75 -3.64 18.95 -6.49
CA THR A 75 -2.85 19.49 -7.60
C THR A 75 -1.68 18.57 -7.91
N ASN A 76 -0.98 18.81 -9.01
CA ASN A 76 0.24 18.06 -9.34
C ASN A 76 1.27 18.12 -8.21
N SER A 77 1.41 19.28 -7.54
CA SER A 77 2.33 19.43 -6.39
C SER A 77 1.96 18.58 -5.17
N SER A 78 0.69 18.19 -5.03
CA SER A 78 0.25 17.28 -3.95
C SER A 78 0.96 15.92 -4.03
N PHE A 79 1.45 15.55 -5.20
CA PHE A 79 2.08 14.26 -5.47
C PHE A 79 3.61 14.31 -5.55
N ASP A 80 4.25 15.48 -5.37
CA ASP A 80 5.72 15.60 -5.36
C ASP A 80 6.34 14.77 -4.22
N GLY A 81 5.77 14.85 -3.02
CA GLY A 81 6.22 14.07 -1.86
C GLY A 81 6.04 12.56 -2.03
N PRO A 82 4.84 12.04 -2.36
CA PRO A 82 4.64 10.62 -2.68
C PRO A 82 5.60 10.11 -3.76
N TRP A 83 5.78 10.83 -4.87
CA TRP A 83 6.71 10.42 -5.92
C TRP A 83 8.14 10.33 -5.43
N TYR A 84 8.62 11.33 -4.68
CA TYR A 84 9.94 11.30 -4.07
C TYR A 84 10.10 10.08 -3.16
N ASN A 85 9.11 9.79 -2.32
CA ASN A 85 9.14 8.66 -1.41
C ASN A 85 9.19 7.32 -2.15
N PHE A 86 8.42 7.16 -3.22
CA PHE A 86 8.45 5.95 -4.03
C PHE A 86 9.77 5.79 -4.77
N TYR A 87 10.23 6.83 -5.50
CA TYR A 87 11.39 6.70 -6.38
C TYR A 87 12.72 6.81 -5.65
N VAL A 88 12.86 7.80 -4.75
CA VAL A 88 14.14 8.09 -4.12
C VAL A 88 14.31 7.32 -2.81
N VAL A 89 13.27 7.31 -1.96
CA VAL A 89 13.39 6.69 -0.64
C VAL A 89 13.23 5.18 -0.72
N ALA A 90 12.19 4.67 -1.42
CA ALA A 90 11.95 3.23 -1.49
C ALA A 90 12.68 2.55 -2.65
N MET A 91 12.32 2.83 -3.93
CA MET A 91 12.82 2.07 -5.07
C MET A 91 14.32 2.21 -5.30
N ASN A 92 14.90 3.43 -5.18
CA ASN A 92 16.33 3.61 -5.39
C ASN A 92 17.18 2.85 -4.35
N ASN A 93 16.80 2.88 -3.09
CA ASN A 93 17.50 2.12 -2.05
C ASN A 93 17.31 0.61 -2.21
N THR A 94 16.12 0.17 -2.63
CA THR A 94 15.86 -1.23 -2.98
C THR A 94 16.71 -1.68 -4.19
N TYR A 95 16.87 -0.82 -5.18
CA TYR A 95 17.76 -1.06 -6.33
C TYR A 95 19.21 -1.21 -5.89
N LEU A 96 19.71 -0.32 -5.01
CA LEU A 96 21.05 -0.40 -4.46
C LEU A 96 21.27 -1.68 -3.63
N LEU A 97 20.29 -2.08 -2.82
CA LEU A 97 20.31 -3.35 -2.10
C LEU A 97 20.48 -4.53 -3.06
N ASN A 98 19.64 -4.59 -4.12
CA ASN A 98 19.75 -5.64 -5.14
C ASN A 98 21.11 -5.66 -5.83
N GLN A 99 21.62 -4.49 -6.24
CA GLN A 99 22.93 -4.37 -6.89
C GLN A 99 24.07 -4.93 -6.03
N LYS A 100 24.08 -4.59 -4.74
CA LYS A 100 25.09 -5.08 -3.79
C LYS A 100 24.94 -6.59 -3.54
N ALA A 101 23.73 -7.06 -3.31
CA ALA A 101 23.46 -8.46 -3.06
C ALA A 101 23.88 -9.35 -4.24
N VAL A 102 23.57 -8.93 -5.47
CA VAL A 102 24.00 -9.63 -6.68
C VAL A 102 25.52 -9.62 -6.83
N ALA A 103 26.19 -8.48 -6.62
CA ALA A 103 27.63 -8.36 -6.72
C ALA A 103 28.38 -9.23 -5.67
N ASN A 104 27.78 -9.41 -4.51
CA ASN A 104 28.33 -10.21 -3.39
C ASN A 104 27.88 -11.69 -3.44
N GLY A 105 26.98 -12.08 -4.34
CA GLY A 105 26.43 -13.44 -4.42
C GLY A 105 25.49 -13.81 -3.29
N ASN A 106 24.87 -12.81 -2.63
CA ASN A 106 23.94 -12.96 -1.51
C ASN A 106 22.50 -13.09 -2.01
N SER A 107 22.10 -14.30 -2.39
CA SER A 107 20.85 -14.55 -3.10
C SER A 107 19.60 -14.19 -2.28
N ASP A 108 19.62 -14.39 -0.95
CA ASP A 108 18.48 -14.09 -0.10
C ASP A 108 18.21 -12.56 -0.03
N TYR A 109 19.25 -11.73 0.10
CA TYR A 109 19.12 -10.27 0.03
C TYR A 109 18.67 -9.79 -1.37
N ALA A 110 19.16 -10.43 -2.44
CA ALA A 110 18.74 -10.10 -3.80
C ALA A 110 17.25 -10.44 -4.01
N ALA A 111 16.79 -11.57 -3.46
CA ALA A 111 15.39 -11.96 -3.48
C ALA A 111 14.50 -10.97 -2.72
N ILE A 112 14.88 -10.59 -1.50
CA ILE A 112 14.17 -9.57 -0.70
C ILE A 112 14.05 -8.26 -1.48
N ALA A 113 15.15 -7.78 -2.04
CA ALA A 113 15.15 -6.54 -2.82
C ALA A 113 14.21 -6.62 -4.03
N LYS A 114 14.14 -7.76 -4.73
CA LYS A 114 13.22 -7.95 -5.87
C LYS A 114 11.76 -8.00 -5.44
N ILE A 115 11.45 -8.61 -4.28
CA ILE A 115 10.08 -8.64 -3.72
C ILE A 115 9.64 -7.22 -3.35
N LEU A 116 10.49 -6.45 -2.66
CA LEU A 116 10.21 -5.08 -2.27
C LEU A 116 10.10 -4.15 -3.49
N MET A 117 10.95 -4.36 -4.50
CA MET A 117 10.85 -3.63 -5.77
C MET A 117 9.53 -3.95 -6.49
N ALA A 118 9.13 -5.20 -6.58
CA ALA A 118 7.87 -5.62 -7.20
C ALA A 118 6.65 -5.01 -6.48
N TYR A 119 6.67 -4.98 -5.15
CA TYR A 119 5.62 -4.34 -4.35
C TYR A 119 5.54 -2.83 -4.64
N THR A 120 6.68 -2.13 -4.53
CA THR A 120 6.72 -0.67 -4.68
C THR A 120 6.36 -0.24 -6.10
N LEU A 121 6.90 -0.95 -7.10
CA LEU A 121 6.63 -0.71 -8.51
C LEU A 121 5.14 -0.93 -8.84
N GLY A 122 4.55 -2.02 -8.32
CA GLY A 122 3.13 -2.29 -8.47
C GLY A 122 2.27 -1.21 -7.85
N SER A 123 2.56 -0.82 -6.60
CA SER A 123 1.85 0.25 -5.93
C SER A 123 1.97 1.59 -6.66
N ALA A 124 3.14 1.92 -7.21
CA ALA A 124 3.36 3.14 -7.99
C ALA A 124 2.55 3.13 -9.30
N THR A 125 2.65 2.06 -10.08
CA THR A 125 1.90 1.97 -11.35
C THR A 125 0.38 1.93 -11.12
N ASP A 126 -0.09 1.37 -10.02
CA ASP A 126 -1.51 1.34 -9.66
C ASP A 126 -2.10 2.74 -9.43
N VAL A 127 -1.29 3.67 -8.93
CA VAL A 127 -1.78 5.03 -8.66
C VAL A 127 -1.52 5.99 -9.83
N TRP A 128 -0.40 5.86 -10.57
CA TRP A 128 -0.05 6.77 -11.67
C TRP A 128 -0.30 6.21 -13.08
N GLY A 129 -0.37 4.90 -13.26
CA GLY A 129 -0.42 4.26 -14.58
C GLY A 129 0.98 4.04 -15.17
N ASP A 130 1.25 4.55 -16.38
CA ASP A 130 2.58 4.48 -16.99
C ASP A 130 3.59 5.27 -16.13
N ILE A 131 4.76 4.70 -15.81
CA ILE A 131 5.79 5.31 -14.97
C ILE A 131 7.20 4.92 -15.43
N PRO A 132 8.24 5.71 -15.15
CA PRO A 132 9.62 5.33 -15.45
C PRO A 132 10.09 4.12 -14.62
N TYR A 133 10.61 3.08 -15.29
CA TYR A 133 11.22 1.93 -14.63
C TYR A 133 12.46 1.42 -15.38
N SER A 134 12.32 0.99 -16.64
CA SER A 134 13.40 0.36 -17.40
C SER A 134 14.65 1.24 -17.57
N GLN A 135 14.46 2.56 -17.60
CA GLN A 135 15.52 3.55 -17.69
C GLN A 135 15.77 4.31 -16.38
N ALA A 136 15.03 3.99 -15.31
CA ALA A 136 15.24 4.58 -14.00
C ALA A 136 16.52 4.05 -13.32
N PHE A 137 16.95 4.69 -12.25
CA PHE A 137 18.08 4.29 -11.39
C PHE A 137 19.45 4.20 -12.10
N ASN A 138 19.58 4.80 -13.28
CA ASN A 138 20.84 4.84 -14.06
C ASN A 138 21.78 6.00 -13.68
N GLY A 139 21.49 6.73 -12.61
CA GLY A 139 22.25 7.88 -12.15
C GLY A 139 22.32 8.97 -13.23
N THR A 140 23.54 9.47 -13.49
CA THR A 140 23.76 10.54 -14.48
C THR A 140 23.67 10.07 -15.94
N LYS A 141 23.53 8.77 -16.21
CA LYS A 141 23.44 8.24 -17.57
C LYS A 141 22.08 8.52 -18.22
N THR A 142 21.02 8.53 -17.41
CA THR A 142 19.67 8.82 -17.88
C THR A 142 18.96 9.70 -16.85
N VAL A 143 18.94 11.01 -17.12
CA VAL A 143 18.29 12.00 -16.22
C VAL A 143 16.86 12.33 -16.64
N THR A 144 16.43 11.87 -17.80
CA THR A 144 15.07 12.02 -18.33
C THR A 144 14.58 10.67 -18.85
N PRO A 145 14.27 9.71 -17.93
CA PRO A 145 13.82 8.38 -18.31
C PRO A 145 12.46 8.42 -19.02
N SER A 146 12.29 7.54 -20.00
CA SER A 146 10.98 7.33 -20.63
C SER A 146 10.02 6.60 -19.69
N TYR A 147 8.73 6.77 -19.94
CA TYR A 147 7.66 6.10 -19.20
C TYR A 147 7.38 4.74 -19.82
N ASP A 148 7.50 3.70 -19.03
CA ASP A 148 7.12 2.35 -19.42
C ASP A 148 5.60 2.18 -19.32
N LYS A 149 5.04 1.39 -20.22
CA LYS A 149 3.61 1.08 -20.19
C LYS A 149 3.25 0.26 -18.98
N GLN A 150 2.12 0.56 -18.35
CA GLN A 150 1.64 -0.17 -17.17
C GLN A 150 1.57 -1.68 -17.41
N GLU A 151 1.16 -2.13 -18.60
CA GLU A 151 1.14 -3.55 -18.98
C GLU A 151 2.54 -4.19 -18.94
N THR A 152 3.56 -3.48 -19.44
CA THR A 152 4.96 -3.95 -19.39
C THR A 152 5.42 -4.04 -17.93
N ILE A 153 5.12 -3.03 -17.12
CA ILE A 153 5.45 -3.01 -15.69
C ILE A 153 4.84 -4.21 -14.95
N TYR A 154 3.58 -4.57 -15.23
CA TYR A 154 2.95 -5.76 -14.65
C TYR A 154 3.65 -7.06 -15.07
N THR A 155 4.18 -7.13 -16.29
CA THR A 155 5.01 -8.25 -16.75
C THR A 155 6.33 -8.29 -15.97
N ASP A 156 7.00 -7.14 -15.80
CA ASP A 156 8.26 -7.03 -15.07
C ASP A 156 8.09 -7.41 -13.59
N ILE A 157 6.98 -7.00 -12.96
CA ILE A 157 6.63 -7.39 -11.59
C ILE A 157 6.59 -8.91 -11.43
N GLN A 158 5.91 -9.61 -12.33
CA GLN A 158 5.86 -11.08 -12.29
C GLN A 158 7.26 -11.68 -12.47
N GLY A 159 8.07 -11.13 -13.37
CA GLY A 159 9.46 -11.54 -13.59
C GLY A 159 10.36 -11.34 -12.36
N LEU A 160 10.22 -10.19 -11.67
CA LEU A 160 10.93 -9.93 -10.40
C LEU A 160 10.57 -10.96 -9.32
N LEU A 161 9.28 -11.27 -9.17
CA LEU A 161 8.82 -12.24 -8.18
C LEU A 161 9.28 -13.67 -8.50
N ASP A 162 9.28 -14.09 -9.78
CA ASP A 162 9.80 -15.39 -10.20
C ASP A 162 11.31 -15.51 -9.96
N SER A 163 12.06 -14.44 -10.26
CA SER A 163 13.48 -14.35 -9.97
C SER A 163 13.76 -14.46 -8.47
N ALA A 164 12.99 -13.73 -7.64
CA ALA A 164 13.12 -13.77 -6.19
C ALA A 164 12.87 -15.17 -5.62
N ILE A 165 11.83 -15.85 -6.07
CA ILE A 165 11.51 -17.24 -5.64
C ILE A 165 12.68 -18.17 -6.00
N THR A 166 13.26 -18.02 -7.18
CA THR A 166 14.42 -18.81 -7.63
C THR A 166 15.64 -18.55 -6.75
N GLU A 167 15.92 -17.29 -6.39
CA GLU A 167 17.04 -16.91 -5.54
C GLU A 167 16.90 -17.38 -4.10
N ILE A 168 15.68 -17.36 -3.55
CA ILE A 168 15.37 -17.99 -2.24
C ILE A 168 15.70 -19.49 -2.30
N GLY A 169 15.33 -20.17 -3.38
CA GLY A 169 15.65 -21.57 -3.59
C GLY A 169 17.15 -21.86 -3.70
N ALA A 170 17.94 -20.92 -4.18
CA ALA A 170 19.40 -21.03 -4.26
C ALA A 170 20.06 -20.90 -2.89
N GLY A 171 19.63 -19.94 -2.05
CA GLY A 171 20.06 -19.75 -0.67
C GLY A 171 21.55 -19.57 -0.49
N THR A 172 22.23 -18.86 -1.43
CA THR A 172 23.69 -18.69 -1.45
C THR A 172 24.14 -17.40 -0.75
N GLY A 173 25.39 -17.39 -0.30
CA GLY A 173 26.06 -16.23 0.28
C GLY A 173 25.64 -15.93 1.74
N THR A 174 25.82 -14.66 2.13
CA THR A 174 25.41 -14.17 3.45
C THR A 174 23.89 -14.08 3.51
N LYS A 175 23.32 -14.46 4.65
CA LYS A 175 21.87 -14.47 4.86
C LYS A 175 21.43 -13.30 5.74
N PRO A 176 20.23 -12.74 5.51
CA PRO A 176 19.61 -11.79 6.42
C PRO A 176 19.31 -12.46 7.78
N GLY A 177 19.21 -11.65 8.82
CA GLY A 177 18.91 -12.09 10.18
C GLY A 177 18.18 -10.98 10.94
N SER A 178 18.74 -10.50 12.05
CA SER A 178 18.15 -9.44 12.86
C SER A 178 18.09 -8.06 12.18
N ASP A 179 18.69 -7.90 11.02
CA ASP A 179 18.60 -6.75 10.14
C ASP A 179 17.35 -6.79 9.24
N ASP A 180 16.69 -7.92 9.11
CA ASP A 180 15.36 -8.09 8.48
C ASP A 180 14.28 -7.89 9.55
N PHE A 181 13.72 -6.70 9.63
CA PHE A 181 12.67 -6.36 10.59
C PHE A 181 11.31 -6.97 10.24
N PHE A 182 11.08 -7.35 8.99
CA PHE A 182 9.83 -7.97 8.59
C PHE A 182 9.73 -9.41 9.05
N TYR A 183 10.77 -10.20 8.84
CA TYR A 183 10.71 -11.65 9.06
C TYR A 183 11.93 -12.26 9.75
N ASN A 184 12.87 -11.43 10.20
CA ASN A 184 14.09 -11.87 10.89
C ASN A 184 14.86 -12.97 10.14
N GLY A 185 14.94 -12.84 8.81
CA GLY A 185 15.64 -13.77 7.93
C GLY A 185 14.86 -15.03 7.58
N ASP A 186 13.55 -15.11 7.89
CA ASP A 186 12.71 -16.25 7.50
C ASP A 186 12.36 -16.19 6.01
N MET A 187 13.21 -16.82 5.19
CA MET A 187 13.04 -16.87 3.74
C MET A 187 11.80 -17.65 3.30
N THR A 188 11.24 -18.50 4.17
CA THR A 188 9.96 -19.18 3.90
C THR A 188 8.81 -18.17 3.87
N LYS A 189 8.81 -17.20 4.82
CA LYS A 189 7.82 -16.12 4.84
C LYS A 189 8.02 -15.15 3.67
N TRP A 190 9.27 -14.83 3.32
CA TRP A 190 9.57 -14.04 2.12
C TRP A 190 9.07 -14.70 0.84
N SER A 191 9.25 -16.03 0.70
CA SER A 191 8.68 -16.79 -0.43
C SER A 191 7.16 -16.72 -0.46
N LYS A 192 6.50 -16.89 0.70
CA LYS A 192 5.04 -16.73 0.80
C LYS A 192 4.58 -15.34 0.39
N LEU A 193 5.30 -14.27 0.80
CA LEU A 193 5.00 -12.90 0.38
C LEU A 193 5.12 -12.74 -1.14
N ALA A 194 6.17 -13.30 -1.75
CA ALA A 194 6.34 -13.26 -3.21
C ALA A 194 5.15 -13.91 -3.95
N TYR A 195 4.72 -15.08 -3.53
CA TYR A 195 3.55 -15.74 -4.10
C TYR A 195 2.24 -14.99 -3.83
N SER A 196 2.11 -14.33 -2.68
CA SER A 196 0.96 -13.48 -2.35
C SER A 196 0.86 -12.28 -3.28
N LEU A 197 1.98 -11.63 -3.55
CA LEU A 197 2.07 -10.52 -4.51
C LEU A 197 1.78 -10.97 -5.94
N LYS A 198 2.25 -12.16 -6.36
CA LYS A 198 1.88 -12.72 -7.66
C LYS A 198 0.37 -12.85 -7.79
N ALA A 199 -0.29 -13.36 -6.77
CA ALA A 199 -1.74 -13.53 -6.75
C ALA A 199 -2.47 -12.17 -6.81
N ARG A 200 -2.05 -11.17 -6.02
CA ARG A 200 -2.60 -9.81 -6.07
C ARG A 200 -2.55 -9.25 -7.48
N TYR A 201 -1.37 -9.23 -8.09
CA TYR A 201 -1.19 -8.62 -9.40
C TYR A 201 -1.86 -9.39 -10.54
N TYR A 202 -2.06 -10.69 -10.44
CA TYR A 202 -2.94 -11.41 -11.35
C TYR A 202 -4.40 -10.97 -11.20
N MET A 203 -4.90 -10.80 -9.96
CA MET A 203 -6.28 -10.37 -9.72
C MET A 203 -6.54 -8.93 -10.19
N HIS A 204 -5.55 -8.04 -10.15
CA HIS A 204 -5.67 -6.69 -10.72
C HIS A 204 -6.02 -6.72 -12.21
N LEU A 205 -5.54 -7.72 -12.94
CA LEU A 205 -5.74 -7.83 -14.39
C LEU A 205 -7.07 -8.48 -14.81
N THR A 206 -7.95 -8.80 -13.87
CA THR A 206 -9.24 -9.47 -14.17
C THR A 206 -10.16 -8.65 -15.06
N LYS A 207 -9.92 -7.35 -15.20
CA LYS A 207 -10.69 -6.41 -16.06
C LYS A 207 -9.81 -5.74 -17.12
N ALA A 208 -8.51 -6.00 -17.13
CA ALA A 208 -7.58 -5.38 -18.09
C ALA A 208 -7.89 -5.82 -19.53
N SER A 209 -7.71 -4.90 -20.48
CA SER A 209 -7.90 -5.20 -21.91
C SER A 209 -6.91 -6.30 -22.36
N GLY A 210 -7.38 -7.28 -23.07
CA GLY A 210 -6.59 -8.44 -23.52
C GLY A 210 -6.50 -9.58 -22.51
N TYR A 211 -7.05 -9.42 -21.30
CA TYR A 211 -7.04 -10.44 -20.24
C TYR A 211 -8.47 -10.92 -19.94
N THR A 212 -8.60 -12.13 -19.40
CA THR A 212 -9.90 -12.65 -18.97
C THR A 212 -9.91 -12.93 -17.48
N ALA A 213 -11.03 -12.63 -16.82
CA ALA A 213 -11.17 -12.82 -15.38
C ALA A 213 -10.85 -14.26 -14.95
N THR A 214 -11.36 -15.26 -15.68
CA THR A 214 -11.12 -16.69 -15.36
C THR A 214 -9.65 -17.09 -15.52
N ALA A 215 -8.95 -16.60 -16.57
CA ALA A 215 -7.54 -16.91 -16.75
C ALA A 215 -6.69 -16.31 -15.61
N GLN A 216 -6.92 -15.05 -15.28
CA GLN A 216 -6.21 -14.37 -14.20
C GLN A 216 -6.50 -14.99 -12.83
N ALA A 217 -7.76 -15.35 -12.57
CA ALA A 217 -8.15 -16.05 -11.34
C ALA A 217 -7.46 -17.42 -11.20
N ASN A 218 -7.32 -18.19 -12.30
CA ASN A 218 -6.58 -19.45 -12.26
C ASN A 218 -5.08 -19.24 -11.95
N LEU A 219 -4.44 -18.23 -12.53
CA LEU A 219 -3.06 -17.88 -12.22
C LEU A 219 -2.90 -17.46 -10.75
N ALA A 220 -3.83 -16.65 -10.24
CA ALA A 220 -3.87 -16.27 -8.83
C ALA A 220 -4.03 -17.49 -7.91
N LEU A 221 -4.96 -18.39 -8.20
CA LEU A 221 -5.15 -19.62 -7.41
C LEU A 221 -3.92 -20.52 -7.41
N ALA A 222 -3.22 -20.62 -8.55
CA ALA A 222 -1.96 -21.37 -8.63
C ALA A 222 -0.88 -20.77 -7.72
N ALA A 223 -0.74 -19.43 -7.71
CA ALA A 223 0.20 -18.72 -6.82
C ALA A 223 -0.19 -18.89 -5.34
N ILE A 224 -1.47 -18.79 -5.01
CA ILE A 224 -2.00 -18.88 -3.63
C ILE A 224 -1.68 -20.19 -2.95
N ASN A 225 -1.46 -21.27 -3.68
CA ASN A 225 -1.06 -22.57 -3.09
C ASN A 225 0.26 -22.50 -2.29
N ASN A 226 1.10 -21.51 -2.56
CA ASN A 226 2.39 -21.28 -1.88
C ASN A 226 2.43 -19.92 -1.15
N ALA A 227 1.32 -19.19 -1.09
CA ALA A 227 1.23 -17.87 -0.51
C ALA A 227 1.01 -17.92 1.02
N MET A 228 0.86 -16.75 1.64
CA MET A 228 0.48 -16.63 3.05
C MET A 228 -0.84 -17.35 3.31
N ALA A 229 -0.92 -18.02 4.47
CA ALA A 229 -2.07 -18.87 4.81
C ALA A 229 -2.86 -18.38 6.03
N SER A 230 -2.27 -17.59 6.89
CA SER A 230 -2.90 -17.02 8.09
C SER A 230 -2.15 -15.77 8.55
N TYR A 231 -2.76 -15.01 9.47
CA TYR A 231 -2.17 -13.79 10.05
C TYR A 231 -0.79 -14.01 10.70
N ALA A 232 -0.37 -15.24 10.98
CA ALA A 232 0.98 -15.56 11.42
C ALA A 232 2.06 -15.33 10.34
N ASP A 233 1.64 -15.23 9.08
CA ASP A 233 2.50 -14.93 7.94
C ASP A 233 2.54 -13.43 7.59
N ASP A 234 1.76 -12.57 8.27
CA ASP A 234 1.64 -11.15 7.97
C ASP A 234 3.01 -10.46 7.90
N CYS A 235 3.15 -9.56 6.93
CA CYS A 235 4.33 -8.72 6.75
C CYS A 235 4.09 -7.34 7.38
N PHE A 236 4.89 -6.99 8.38
CA PHE A 236 4.80 -5.71 9.08
C PHE A 236 6.15 -5.24 9.61
N PHE A 237 6.29 -3.93 9.78
CA PHE A 237 7.42 -3.32 10.46
C PHE A 237 7.05 -3.06 11.93
N PRO A 238 7.85 -3.55 12.90
CA PRO A 238 7.58 -3.34 14.33
C PRO A 238 8.10 -1.97 14.77
N TYR A 239 7.18 -1.07 15.16
CA TYR A 239 7.56 0.24 15.70
C TYR A 239 7.76 0.19 17.21
N SER A 240 8.79 0.89 17.71
CA SER A 240 9.08 0.95 19.15
C SER A 240 8.17 1.89 19.94
N GLY A 241 7.44 2.76 19.24
CA GLY A 241 6.57 3.78 19.86
C GLY A 241 7.31 4.99 20.43
N THR A 242 8.61 5.13 20.15
CA THR A 242 9.36 6.32 20.54
C THR A 242 9.04 7.50 19.61
N THR A 243 9.38 8.72 20.03
CA THR A 243 9.10 9.94 19.25
C THR A 243 9.65 9.90 17.82
N THR A 244 10.72 9.15 17.59
CA THR A 244 11.38 9.02 16.28
C THR A 244 11.05 7.73 15.54
N ALA A 245 10.30 6.81 16.17
CA ALA A 245 9.96 5.50 15.62
C ALA A 245 8.53 5.10 16.03
N SER A 246 7.58 5.94 15.71
CA SER A 246 6.14 5.71 15.93
C SER A 246 5.47 5.23 14.65
N ALA A 247 4.46 4.39 14.82
CA ALA A 247 3.66 3.86 13.72
C ALA A 247 3.04 4.99 12.87
N PRO A 248 3.00 4.86 11.52
CA PRO A 248 2.55 5.92 10.64
C PRO A 248 1.09 6.33 10.89
N TRP A 249 0.21 5.39 11.24
CA TRP A 249 -1.19 5.70 11.52
C TRP A 249 -1.40 6.42 12.86
N TYR A 250 -0.52 6.19 13.86
CA TYR A 250 -0.47 7.01 15.06
C TYR A 250 -0.22 8.49 14.72
N TRP A 251 0.75 8.78 13.84
CA TRP A 251 1.03 10.15 13.38
C TRP A 251 -0.19 10.77 12.70
N ASN A 252 -0.88 10.02 11.87
CA ASN A 252 -2.00 10.50 11.09
C ASN A 252 -3.22 10.85 11.95
N PHE A 253 -3.48 10.11 13.03
CA PHE A 253 -4.64 10.35 13.88
C PHE A 253 -4.34 11.18 15.13
N PHE A 254 -3.16 11.09 15.72
CA PHE A 254 -2.92 11.63 17.06
C PHE A 254 -1.95 12.83 17.10
N ASN A 255 -0.99 12.95 16.19
CA ASN A 255 0.11 13.90 16.37
C ASN A 255 0.00 15.18 15.56
N THR A 256 -0.33 15.12 14.30
CA THR A 256 -0.34 16.29 13.41
C THR A 256 -1.63 16.43 12.63
N SER A 257 -2.48 15.47 12.71
CA SER A 257 -3.62 15.31 11.81
C SER A 257 -4.94 15.64 12.48
N THR A 258 -5.81 16.19 11.70
CA THR A 258 -7.24 16.32 11.99
C THR A 258 -8.02 15.15 11.35
N ALA A 259 -7.33 14.06 11.05
CA ALA A 259 -7.95 12.87 10.48
C ALA A 259 -8.86 12.18 11.52
N ILE A 260 -10.05 11.84 11.08
CA ILE A 260 -11.08 11.14 11.85
C ILE A 260 -11.75 10.11 10.96
N TYR A 261 -12.49 9.19 11.54
CA TYR A 261 -13.29 8.27 10.73
C TYR A 261 -14.43 8.97 10.01
N ALA A 262 -14.69 8.53 8.78
CA ALA A 262 -15.89 8.93 8.06
C ALA A 262 -17.11 8.16 8.58
N SER A 263 -18.29 8.80 8.54
CA SER A 263 -19.55 8.16 8.93
C SER A 263 -19.84 6.92 8.08
N THR A 264 -19.53 6.95 6.79
CA THR A 264 -19.66 5.80 5.89
C THR A 264 -18.98 4.54 6.43
N PHE A 265 -17.79 4.65 7.01
CA PHE A 265 -17.09 3.51 7.59
C PHE A 265 -17.70 3.08 8.93
N ILE A 266 -17.83 4.00 9.89
CA ILE A 266 -18.36 3.70 11.23
C ILE A 266 -19.80 3.15 11.16
N ASP A 267 -20.69 3.84 10.42
CA ASP A 267 -22.09 3.45 10.28
C ASP A 267 -22.22 2.08 9.60
N SER A 268 -21.33 1.75 8.66
CA SER A 268 -21.34 0.44 8.00
C SER A 268 -21.01 -0.71 8.98
N LEU A 269 -20.04 -0.50 9.87
CA LEU A 269 -19.66 -1.49 10.89
C LEU A 269 -20.76 -1.62 11.96
N GLN A 270 -21.35 -0.51 12.40
CA GLN A 270 -22.48 -0.51 13.36
C GLN A 270 -23.71 -1.20 12.78
N ALA A 271 -24.11 -0.87 11.54
CA ALA A 271 -25.27 -1.47 10.88
C ALA A 271 -25.15 -2.99 10.72
N ARG A 272 -23.92 -3.50 10.62
CA ARG A 272 -23.63 -4.93 10.54
C ARG A 272 -23.41 -5.59 11.89
N SER A 273 -23.41 -4.81 12.99
CA SER A 273 -23.00 -5.28 14.33
C SER A 273 -21.63 -5.97 14.28
N ASP A 274 -20.66 -5.35 13.58
CA ASP A 274 -19.35 -5.93 13.34
C ASP A 274 -18.54 -6.00 14.64
N PRO A 275 -18.13 -7.19 15.10
CA PRO A 275 -17.40 -7.34 16.36
C PRO A 275 -15.99 -6.78 16.33
N ARG A 276 -15.48 -6.39 15.15
CA ARG A 276 -14.16 -5.74 14.98
C ARG A 276 -14.21 -4.24 15.29
N LEU A 277 -15.39 -3.60 15.28
CA LEU A 277 -15.54 -2.16 15.52
C LEU A 277 -14.82 -1.66 16.77
N PRO A 278 -14.95 -2.30 17.97
CA PRO A 278 -14.27 -1.83 19.19
C PRO A 278 -12.74 -1.91 19.16
N ILE A 279 -12.17 -2.60 18.19
CA ILE A 279 -10.73 -2.76 18.01
C ILE A 279 -10.21 -1.82 16.93
N LEU A 280 -11.02 -1.61 15.88
CA LEU A 280 -10.68 -0.75 14.75
C LEU A 280 -10.85 0.73 15.07
N ALA A 281 -11.76 1.08 15.98
CA ALA A 281 -12.06 2.47 16.32
C ALA A 281 -12.17 2.68 17.84
N ASP A 282 -11.71 3.85 18.29
CA ASP A 282 -12.03 4.36 19.61
C ASP A 282 -13.36 5.13 19.58
N THR A 283 -14.06 5.14 20.71
CA THR A 283 -15.26 5.96 20.86
C THR A 283 -14.90 7.44 20.89
N ALA A 284 -15.80 8.28 20.40
CA ALA A 284 -15.68 9.73 20.52
C ALA A 284 -15.59 10.16 22.00
N THR A 285 -14.58 10.94 22.35
CA THR A 285 -14.26 11.27 23.76
C THR A 285 -15.41 11.99 24.47
N ASN A 286 -16.12 12.90 23.76
CA ASN A 286 -17.21 13.68 24.34
C ASN A 286 -18.49 12.87 24.57
N THR A 287 -18.75 11.83 23.78
CA THR A 287 -20.02 11.12 23.78
C THR A 287 -19.92 9.68 24.28
N GLY A 288 -18.73 9.08 24.23
CA GLY A 288 -18.53 7.66 24.50
C GLY A 288 -19.14 6.72 23.43
N LEU A 289 -19.56 7.27 22.29
CA LEU A 289 -20.17 6.52 21.20
C LEU A 289 -19.22 6.41 20.01
N TYR A 290 -19.40 5.39 19.18
CA TYR A 290 -18.74 5.34 17.87
C TYR A 290 -19.45 6.31 16.92
N THR A 291 -18.74 7.34 16.47
CA THR A 291 -19.30 8.42 15.66
C THR A 291 -18.33 8.78 14.54
N GLY A 292 -18.73 8.58 13.29
CA GLY A 292 -17.98 9.06 12.14
C GLY A 292 -18.45 10.46 11.71
N SER A 293 -17.57 11.21 11.06
CA SER A 293 -17.93 12.51 10.48
C SER A 293 -18.46 12.34 9.06
N VAL A 294 -19.48 13.11 8.70
CA VAL A 294 -19.99 13.19 7.33
C VAL A 294 -18.94 13.88 6.45
N ILE A 295 -18.57 13.22 5.36
CA ILE A 295 -17.57 13.76 4.44
C ILE A 295 -18.07 15.06 3.81
N GLY A 296 -17.22 16.09 3.81
CA GLY A 296 -17.58 17.40 3.26
C GLY A 296 -18.41 18.28 4.22
N SER A 297 -18.64 17.86 5.47
CA SER A 297 -19.38 18.67 6.45
C SER A 297 -18.57 19.83 7.06
N GLY A 298 -17.29 19.94 6.72
CA GLY A 298 -16.40 20.92 7.32
C GLY A 298 -15.81 20.45 8.65
N PHE A 299 -15.62 21.35 9.60
CA PHE A 299 -15.04 20.98 10.89
C PHE A 299 -15.96 21.26 12.08
N GLY A 300 -15.77 20.46 13.13
CA GLY A 300 -16.44 20.56 14.43
C GLY A 300 -15.43 20.30 15.57
N ASN A 301 -15.90 19.85 16.71
CA ASN A 301 -15.04 19.41 17.79
C ASN A 301 -14.48 18.03 17.47
N LEU A 302 -13.16 17.88 17.40
CA LEU A 302 -12.50 16.57 17.13
C LEU A 302 -12.95 15.47 18.09
N ASN A 303 -13.20 15.83 19.36
CA ASN A 303 -13.62 14.89 20.40
C ASN A 303 -15.06 14.33 20.22
N ASP A 304 -15.80 14.85 19.23
CA ASP A 304 -17.13 14.32 18.88
C ASP A 304 -17.06 13.15 17.88
N PHE A 305 -15.86 12.81 17.40
CA PHE A 305 -15.67 11.80 16.39
C PHE A 305 -14.71 10.68 16.83
N SER A 306 -14.92 9.51 16.27
CA SER A 306 -14.06 8.34 16.45
C SER A 306 -12.77 8.48 15.64
N ILE A 307 -11.68 7.96 16.19
CA ILE A 307 -10.35 7.85 15.59
C ILE A 307 -9.91 6.38 15.60
N ALA A 308 -8.73 6.09 15.04
CA ALA A 308 -8.21 4.73 15.02
C ALA A 308 -8.09 4.14 16.42
N GLY A 309 -8.62 2.93 16.58
CA GLY A 309 -8.48 2.15 17.80
C GLY A 309 -7.04 1.65 18.02
N PRO A 310 -6.77 1.09 19.21
CA PRO A 310 -5.40 0.83 19.66
C PRO A 310 -4.62 -0.18 18.80
N PHE A 311 -5.29 -1.03 18.04
CA PHE A 311 -4.60 -2.02 17.19
C PHE A 311 -3.73 -1.36 16.12
N TYR A 312 -4.24 -0.30 15.48
CA TYR A 312 -3.51 0.46 14.46
C TYR A 312 -3.04 1.84 14.95
N GLY A 313 -3.74 2.44 15.90
CA GLY A 313 -3.58 3.83 16.32
C GLY A 313 -2.55 4.08 17.42
N ASN A 314 -1.97 3.06 18.05
CA ASN A 314 -0.91 3.25 19.05
C ASN A 314 0.43 3.58 18.41
N ALA A 315 1.26 4.34 19.12
CA ALA A 315 2.61 4.68 18.66
C ALA A 315 3.48 3.46 18.37
N ASN A 316 3.28 2.36 19.10
CA ASN A 316 3.98 1.09 18.93
C ASN A 316 3.17 0.04 18.16
N SER A 317 2.13 0.44 17.45
CA SER A 317 1.41 -0.48 16.55
C SER A 317 2.31 -0.94 15.40
N ASN A 318 2.06 -2.14 14.92
CA ASN A 318 2.77 -2.64 13.73
C ASN A 318 2.36 -1.85 12.48
N GLY A 319 3.33 -1.52 11.65
CA GLY A 319 3.09 -0.95 10.33
C GLY A 319 2.93 -2.05 9.28
N TYR A 320 1.70 -2.46 9.02
CA TYR A 320 1.42 -3.56 8.10
C TYR A 320 1.74 -3.18 6.66
N VAL A 321 2.44 -4.08 5.97
CA VAL A 321 2.81 -3.98 4.56
C VAL A 321 1.95 -4.91 3.71
N PHE A 322 1.74 -6.15 4.16
CA PHE A 322 0.90 -7.12 3.48
C PHE A 322 0.28 -8.10 4.49
N ASN A 323 -0.98 -8.45 4.28
CA ASN A 323 -1.76 -9.27 5.21
C ASN A 323 -2.21 -10.59 4.57
N ALA A 324 -2.16 -11.66 5.33
CA ALA A 324 -2.64 -12.98 4.88
C ALA A 324 -4.17 -13.00 4.68
N ASP A 325 -4.93 -12.24 5.46
CA ASP A 325 -6.37 -12.11 5.25
C ASP A 325 -6.71 -11.57 3.85
N GLU A 326 -5.88 -10.66 3.29
CA GLU A 326 -6.02 -10.25 1.89
C GLU A 326 -5.90 -11.44 0.92
N VAL A 327 -4.91 -12.31 1.13
CA VAL A 327 -4.71 -13.51 0.27
C VAL A 327 -5.93 -14.43 0.33
N LEU A 328 -6.52 -14.59 1.53
CA LEU A 328 -7.72 -15.40 1.69
C LEU A 328 -8.92 -14.79 0.97
N PHE A 329 -9.08 -13.46 0.99
CA PHE A 329 -10.11 -12.78 0.20
C PHE A 329 -9.83 -12.84 -1.30
N LEU A 330 -8.58 -12.72 -1.76
CA LEU A 330 -8.20 -12.97 -3.16
C LEU A 330 -8.53 -14.40 -3.59
N LYS A 331 -8.28 -15.39 -2.72
CA LYS A 331 -8.66 -16.79 -2.95
C LYS A 331 -10.16 -16.96 -3.07
N ALA A 332 -10.94 -16.30 -2.21
CA ALA A 332 -12.40 -16.34 -2.24
C ALA A 332 -12.92 -15.75 -3.56
N GLU A 333 -12.42 -14.58 -3.97
CA GLU A 333 -12.79 -13.95 -5.23
C GLU A 333 -12.40 -14.80 -6.45
N ALA A 334 -11.15 -15.24 -6.52
CA ALA A 334 -10.68 -16.06 -7.62
C ALA A 334 -11.47 -17.39 -7.73
N THR A 335 -11.78 -18.03 -6.60
CA THR A 335 -12.62 -19.22 -6.56
C THR A 335 -14.04 -18.92 -7.00
N TYR A 336 -14.60 -17.76 -6.62
CA TYR A 336 -15.91 -17.31 -7.10
C TYR A 336 -15.94 -17.18 -8.63
N LEU A 337 -14.91 -16.57 -9.22
CA LEU A 337 -14.81 -16.34 -10.67
C LEU A 337 -14.63 -17.66 -11.46
N VAL A 338 -14.00 -18.67 -10.89
CA VAL A 338 -13.71 -19.95 -11.57
C VAL A 338 -14.77 -21.01 -11.27
N SER A 339 -15.23 -21.10 -10.02
CA SER A 339 -16.01 -22.25 -9.52
C SER A 339 -17.34 -21.83 -8.86
N GLY A 340 -17.64 -20.54 -8.78
CA GLY A 340 -18.90 -20.01 -8.29
C GLY A 340 -19.04 -19.95 -6.79
N VAL A 341 -20.24 -19.56 -6.34
CA VAL A 341 -20.55 -19.19 -4.95
C VAL A 341 -20.33 -20.34 -3.95
N ALA A 342 -20.77 -21.55 -4.31
CA ALA A 342 -20.71 -22.68 -3.39
C ALA A 342 -19.26 -23.04 -2.99
N ALA A 343 -18.34 -22.95 -3.93
CA ALA A 343 -16.91 -23.22 -3.69
C ALA A 343 -16.24 -22.05 -2.93
N ALA A 344 -16.61 -20.81 -3.22
CA ALA A 344 -16.03 -19.62 -2.61
C ALA A 344 -16.49 -19.40 -1.17
N GLY A 345 -17.73 -19.78 -0.81
CA GLY A 345 -18.33 -19.49 0.48
C GLY A 345 -17.52 -19.90 1.71
N PRO A 346 -17.03 -21.15 1.82
CA PRO A 346 -16.16 -21.56 2.93
C PRO A 346 -14.85 -20.76 3.02
N ILE A 347 -14.25 -20.41 1.89
CA ILE A 347 -12.99 -19.65 1.82
C ILE A 347 -13.24 -18.22 2.31
N TYR A 348 -14.28 -17.58 1.84
CA TYR A 348 -14.71 -16.25 2.27
C TYR A 348 -14.94 -16.17 3.78
N ARG A 349 -15.67 -17.17 4.34
CA ARG A 349 -15.89 -17.25 5.78
C ARG A 349 -14.56 -17.38 6.54
N SER A 350 -13.64 -18.20 6.05
CA SER A 350 -12.31 -18.36 6.66
C SER A 350 -11.50 -17.07 6.64
N ALA A 351 -11.59 -16.25 5.58
CA ALA A 351 -10.95 -14.96 5.50
C ALA A 351 -11.46 -13.99 6.58
N ILE A 352 -12.76 -13.93 6.82
CA ILE A 352 -13.35 -13.13 7.92
C ILE A 352 -12.83 -13.63 9.28
N VAL A 353 -12.79 -14.94 9.50
CA VAL A 353 -12.31 -15.54 10.75
C VAL A 353 -10.85 -15.23 10.98
N ASP A 354 -9.99 -15.32 9.95
CA ASP A 354 -8.56 -15.00 10.07
C ASP A 354 -8.35 -13.52 10.45
N ASN A 355 -9.08 -12.60 9.82
CA ASN A 355 -9.04 -11.19 10.18
C ASN A 355 -9.53 -10.93 11.61
N MET A 356 -10.58 -11.61 12.06
CA MET A 356 -11.06 -11.52 13.45
C MET A 356 -10.00 -12.02 14.45
N LEU A 357 -9.36 -13.15 14.17
CA LEU A 357 -8.30 -13.72 15.01
C LEU A 357 -7.07 -12.79 15.08
N LYS A 358 -6.65 -12.23 13.95
CA LYS A 358 -5.61 -11.20 13.89
C LYS A 358 -5.90 -10.02 14.80
N LEU A 359 -7.13 -9.54 14.79
CA LEU A 359 -7.58 -8.42 15.61
C LEU A 359 -7.87 -8.81 17.09
N GLY A 360 -7.71 -10.08 17.47
CA GLY A 360 -7.97 -10.55 18.82
C GLY A 360 -9.45 -10.70 19.18
N VAL A 361 -10.34 -10.73 18.18
CA VAL A 361 -11.77 -11.03 18.41
C VAL A 361 -11.94 -12.49 18.78
N ASP A 362 -12.62 -12.76 19.90
CA ASP A 362 -13.04 -14.12 20.23
C ASP A 362 -14.10 -14.61 19.22
N THR A 363 -13.64 -15.44 18.29
CA THR A 363 -14.50 -15.99 17.23
C THR A 363 -15.56 -16.96 17.74
N ALA A 364 -15.46 -17.47 19.00
CA ALA A 364 -16.47 -18.29 19.65
C ALA A 364 -17.56 -17.46 20.36
N SER A 365 -17.34 -16.16 20.53
CA SER A 365 -18.32 -15.27 21.16
C SER A 365 -19.65 -15.24 20.41
N GLY A 366 -20.76 -15.00 21.14
CA GLY A 366 -22.10 -14.88 20.54
C GLY A 366 -22.16 -13.79 19.46
N ALA A 367 -21.46 -12.66 19.64
CA ALA A 367 -21.40 -11.56 18.67
C ALA A 367 -20.69 -11.99 17.37
N ALA A 368 -19.51 -12.63 17.48
CA ALA A 368 -18.79 -13.12 16.32
C ALA A 368 -19.56 -14.21 15.57
N GLN A 369 -20.20 -15.14 16.28
CA GLN A 369 -21.01 -16.18 15.65
C GLN A 369 -22.26 -15.61 14.95
N ALA A 370 -22.94 -14.61 15.55
CA ALA A 370 -24.05 -13.92 14.92
C ALA A 370 -23.61 -13.18 13.65
N TYR A 371 -22.47 -12.48 13.71
CA TYR A 371 -21.89 -11.81 12.53
C TYR A 371 -21.56 -12.81 11.42
N LEU A 372 -20.88 -13.90 11.75
CA LEU A 372 -20.51 -14.94 10.80
C LEU A 372 -21.73 -15.67 10.19
N ALA A 373 -22.83 -15.79 10.95
CA ALA A 373 -24.08 -16.32 10.43
C ALA A 373 -24.75 -15.37 9.43
N ALA A 374 -24.70 -14.06 9.69
CA ALA A 374 -25.31 -13.04 8.85
C ALA A 374 -24.44 -12.66 7.62
N ARG A 375 -23.13 -12.50 7.83
CA ARG A 375 -22.20 -11.98 6.82
C ARG A 375 -21.28 -13.03 6.23
N GLY A 376 -20.95 -14.10 6.94
CA GLY A 376 -20.02 -15.16 6.49
C GLY A 376 -20.61 -16.12 5.43
N VAL A 377 -21.74 -15.79 4.83
CA VAL A 377 -22.44 -16.58 3.81
C VAL A 377 -22.53 -15.76 2.52
N LEU A 378 -22.17 -16.37 1.39
CA LEU A 378 -22.31 -15.76 0.06
C LEU A 378 -23.60 -16.22 -0.62
N THR A 379 -24.23 -15.34 -1.38
CA THR A 379 -25.34 -15.68 -2.27
C THR A 379 -24.98 -15.31 -3.71
N ALA A 380 -25.67 -15.87 -4.68
CA ALA A 380 -25.43 -15.54 -6.09
C ALA A 380 -25.67 -14.05 -6.42
N ALA A 381 -26.53 -13.39 -5.63
CA ALA A 381 -26.90 -11.99 -5.84
C ALA A 381 -25.83 -10.99 -5.34
N ASP A 382 -25.05 -11.35 -4.30
CA ASP A 382 -24.20 -10.42 -3.58
C ASP A 382 -22.77 -10.93 -3.30
N ALA A 383 -22.37 -12.05 -3.89
CA ALA A 383 -21.10 -12.70 -3.59
C ALA A 383 -19.90 -11.75 -3.75
N LEU A 384 -19.73 -11.14 -4.93
CA LEU A 384 -18.62 -10.22 -5.17
C LEU A 384 -18.67 -9.00 -4.26
N GLN A 385 -19.84 -8.42 -4.06
CA GLN A 385 -20.03 -7.29 -3.16
C GLN A 385 -19.59 -7.64 -1.73
N ARG A 386 -20.04 -8.78 -1.19
CA ARG A 386 -19.69 -9.21 0.17
C ARG A 386 -18.20 -9.46 0.31
N ILE A 387 -17.57 -10.11 -0.67
CA ILE A 387 -16.11 -10.36 -0.66
C ILE A 387 -15.36 -9.02 -0.60
N MET A 388 -15.72 -8.06 -1.45
CA MET A 388 -15.05 -6.76 -1.51
C MET A 388 -15.31 -5.91 -0.26
N GLU A 389 -16.53 -5.91 0.27
CA GLU A 389 -16.86 -5.17 1.48
C GLU A 389 -16.10 -5.69 2.72
N GLU A 390 -15.94 -7.00 2.87
CA GLU A 390 -15.18 -7.60 3.97
C GLU A 390 -13.67 -7.43 3.76
N LYS A 391 -13.17 -7.56 2.51
CA LYS A 391 -11.78 -7.27 2.17
C LYS A 391 -11.44 -5.80 2.44
N ALA A 392 -12.36 -4.87 2.15
CA ALA A 392 -12.17 -3.44 2.45
C ALA A 392 -12.07 -3.16 3.96
N VAL A 393 -12.79 -3.89 4.81
CA VAL A 393 -12.62 -3.80 6.27
C VAL A 393 -11.29 -4.39 6.72
N ALA A 394 -10.90 -5.53 6.17
CA ALA A 394 -9.63 -6.18 6.51
C ALA A 394 -8.40 -5.34 6.11
N ASN A 395 -8.50 -4.65 4.97
CA ASN A 395 -7.43 -3.86 4.36
C ASN A 395 -7.67 -2.34 4.45
N TRP A 396 -8.45 -1.85 5.42
CA TRP A 396 -8.93 -0.47 5.38
C TRP A 396 -7.81 0.61 5.39
N PHE A 397 -6.64 0.33 5.91
CA PHE A 397 -5.50 1.24 5.83
C PHE A 397 -4.65 1.07 4.56
N SER A 398 -4.87 0.03 3.78
CA SER A 398 -4.13 -0.25 2.57
C SER A 398 -4.66 0.55 1.38
N MET A 399 -3.79 0.82 0.41
CA MET A 399 -4.22 1.33 -0.91
C MET A 399 -5.02 0.30 -1.71
N GLU A 400 -4.91 -0.98 -1.34
CA GLU A 400 -5.54 -2.09 -2.04
C GLU A 400 -7.07 -2.00 -2.08
N GLY A 401 -7.70 -1.45 -1.02
CA GLY A 401 -9.14 -1.22 -1.02
C GLY A 401 -9.60 -0.33 -2.18
N TRP A 402 -8.80 0.69 -2.54
CA TRP A 402 -9.09 1.57 -3.66
C TRP A 402 -8.84 0.89 -5.03
N VAL A 403 -7.84 0.03 -5.13
CA VAL A 403 -7.58 -0.80 -6.32
C VAL A 403 -8.77 -1.73 -6.56
N ASP A 404 -9.23 -2.44 -5.53
CA ASP A 404 -10.39 -3.32 -5.60
C ASP A 404 -11.67 -2.57 -5.99
N TRP A 405 -11.90 -1.40 -5.38
CA TRP A 405 -13.04 -0.55 -5.74
C TRP A 405 -13.01 -0.13 -7.22
N ARG A 406 -11.86 0.32 -7.72
CA ARG A 406 -11.72 0.69 -9.14
C ARG A 406 -12.02 -0.49 -10.06
N ARG A 407 -11.62 -1.69 -9.67
CA ARG A 407 -11.78 -2.92 -10.45
C ARG A 407 -13.20 -3.48 -10.38
N THR A 408 -13.86 -3.39 -9.23
CA THR A 408 -15.12 -4.10 -8.96
C THR A 408 -16.34 -3.18 -8.78
N GLY A 409 -16.12 -1.91 -8.40
CA GLY A 409 -17.17 -0.97 -8.02
C GLY A 409 -17.61 -1.10 -6.56
N TYR A 410 -17.02 -2.03 -5.78
CA TYR A 410 -17.41 -2.27 -4.37
C TYR A 410 -16.27 -1.91 -3.40
N PRO A 411 -16.62 -1.41 -2.20
CA PRO A 411 -17.96 -1.09 -1.69
C PRO A 411 -18.63 0.03 -2.50
N ASN A 412 -19.96 0.14 -2.39
CA ASN A 412 -20.72 1.22 -3.04
C ASN A 412 -20.36 2.56 -2.38
N LEU A 413 -19.77 3.47 -3.13
CA LEU A 413 -19.36 4.79 -2.66
C LEU A 413 -20.17 5.88 -3.34
N THR A 414 -20.45 6.96 -2.62
CA THR A 414 -21.17 8.14 -3.14
C THR A 414 -20.18 9.24 -3.51
N VAL A 415 -20.32 9.81 -4.70
CA VAL A 415 -19.51 10.95 -5.14
C VAL A 415 -19.83 12.16 -4.25
N ILE A 416 -18.79 12.82 -3.73
CA ILE A 416 -18.95 14.06 -2.97
C ILE A 416 -19.42 15.15 -3.95
N SER A 417 -20.51 15.83 -3.60
CA SER A 417 -21.08 16.87 -4.45
C SER A 417 -20.38 18.23 -4.28
N ALA A 418 -20.65 19.16 -5.17
CA ALA A 418 -20.18 20.54 -5.03
C ALA A 418 -20.65 21.21 -3.73
N ALA A 419 -21.85 20.86 -3.23
CA ALA A 419 -22.34 21.32 -1.93
C ALA A 419 -21.51 20.78 -0.74
N GLY A 420 -20.87 19.61 -0.91
CA GLY A 420 -19.91 19.04 0.04
C GLY A 420 -18.46 19.50 -0.19
N GLY A 421 -18.23 20.50 -1.05
CA GLY A 421 -16.93 21.11 -1.30
C GLY A 421 -16.10 20.50 -2.43
N ALA A 422 -16.64 19.53 -3.19
CA ALA A 422 -15.95 19.02 -4.38
C ALA A 422 -15.95 20.07 -5.51
N PRO A 423 -14.88 20.15 -6.34
CA PRO A 423 -14.91 20.99 -7.54
C PRO A 423 -16.04 20.54 -8.47
N SER A 424 -16.77 21.51 -9.01
CA SER A 424 -17.91 21.23 -9.92
C SER A 424 -17.51 20.45 -11.19
N SER A 425 -16.22 20.50 -11.55
CA SER A 425 -15.64 19.72 -12.64
C SER A 425 -15.40 18.24 -12.30
N VAL A 426 -15.39 17.88 -11.02
CA VAL A 426 -15.13 16.50 -10.55
C VAL A 426 -16.45 15.82 -10.23
N THR A 427 -16.97 15.06 -11.18
CA THR A 427 -18.28 14.38 -11.11
C THR A 427 -18.17 12.88 -10.80
N LYS A 428 -16.96 12.39 -10.54
CA LYS A 428 -16.64 10.99 -10.22
C LYS A 428 -15.62 10.94 -9.12
N ILE A 429 -15.60 9.87 -8.34
CA ILE A 429 -14.53 9.58 -7.38
C ILE A 429 -13.22 9.44 -8.17
N PRO A 430 -12.09 9.99 -7.66
CA PRO A 430 -10.78 9.89 -8.32
C PRO A 430 -10.36 8.43 -8.55
N ARG A 431 -9.70 8.20 -9.69
CA ARG A 431 -9.28 6.85 -10.13
C ARG A 431 -7.80 6.75 -10.40
N ARG A 432 -7.06 7.87 -10.28
CA ARG A 432 -5.59 7.91 -10.39
C ARG A 432 -5.02 9.14 -9.70
N PHE A 433 -3.72 9.13 -9.47
CA PHE A 433 -2.98 10.31 -9.07
C PHE A 433 -2.58 11.12 -10.33
N LEU A 434 -2.44 12.44 -10.13
CA LEU A 434 -1.77 13.28 -11.12
C LEU A 434 -0.27 13.04 -11.07
N TYR A 435 0.40 13.18 -12.20
CA TYR A 435 1.86 13.19 -12.18
C TYR A 435 2.37 14.41 -11.43
N PRO A 436 3.47 14.27 -10.66
CA PRO A 436 3.96 15.35 -9.80
C PRO A 436 4.45 16.56 -10.59
N GLN A 437 4.32 17.74 -10.01
CA GLN A 437 4.74 18.99 -10.66
C GLN A 437 6.24 18.98 -10.96
N ASN A 438 7.06 18.44 -10.05
CA ASN A 438 8.49 18.36 -10.22
C ASN A 438 8.88 17.46 -11.41
N GLU A 439 8.20 16.33 -11.60
CA GLU A 439 8.41 15.43 -12.74
C GLU A 439 8.03 16.11 -14.06
N LEU A 440 6.88 16.85 -14.08
CA LEU A 440 6.42 17.58 -15.24
C LEU A 440 7.39 18.63 -15.74
N THR A 441 8.10 19.27 -14.81
CA THR A 441 9.03 20.36 -15.12
C THR A 441 10.44 19.87 -15.44
N SER A 442 10.85 18.73 -14.89
CA SER A 442 12.22 18.23 -15.02
C SER A 442 12.39 17.10 -16.04
N ASN A 443 11.35 16.34 -16.33
CA ASN A 443 11.39 15.24 -17.30
C ASN A 443 10.50 15.52 -18.53
N PRO A 444 11.06 15.94 -19.67
CA PRO A 444 10.30 16.22 -20.89
C PRO A 444 9.65 14.96 -21.51
N GLN A 445 10.00 13.75 -21.04
CA GLN A 445 9.37 12.49 -21.46
C GLN A 445 8.05 12.24 -20.72
N SER A 446 7.76 13.03 -19.68
CA SER A 446 6.54 12.87 -18.90
C SER A 446 5.31 13.19 -19.76
N VAL A 447 4.28 12.33 -19.69
CA VAL A 447 3.01 12.50 -20.42
C VAL A 447 1.96 13.05 -19.45
N GLN A 448 1.33 14.19 -19.78
CA GLN A 448 0.78 15.05 -18.75
C GLN A 448 -0.68 15.41 -18.79
N SER A 449 -1.50 14.74 -19.53
CA SER A 449 -2.87 15.19 -19.73
C SER A 449 -3.95 14.42 -18.95
N ALA A 450 -3.56 13.58 -17.98
CA ALA A 450 -4.55 12.79 -17.26
C ALA A 450 -5.22 13.59 -16.13
N ALA A 451 -6.56 13.53 -16.07
CA ALA A 451 -7.35 13.99 -14.93
C ALA A 451 -7.40 12.93 -13.82
N ILE A 452 -7.64 13.35 -12.58
CA ILE A 452 -7.75 12.41 -11.43
C ILE A 452 -8.87 11.38 -11.59
N THR A 453 -9.84 11.64 -12.48
CA THR A 453 -10.96 10.75 -12.79
C THR A 453 -10.71 9.81 -13.95
N ASP A 454 -9.58 9.95 -14.64
CA ASP A 454 -9.22 9.06 -15.75
C ASP A 454 -8.81 7.69 -15.22
N ARG A 455 -9.08 6.67 -16.03
CA ARG A 455 -8.72 5.29 -15.70
C ARG A 455 -7.25 5.03 -16.02
N VAL A 456 -6.60 4.18 -15.24
CA VAL A 456 -5.33 3.56 -15.61
C VAL A 456 -5.59 2.35 -16.52
N TRP A 457 -4.56 1.79 -17.15
CA TRP A 457 -4.72 0.75 -18.17
C TRP A 457 -5.51 -0.49 -17.70
N TRP A 458 -5.23 -1.02 -16.51
CA TRP A 458 -5.92 -2.22 -16.01
C TRP A 458 -7.34 -1.93 -15.50
N ASP A 459 -7.66 -0.66 -15.23
CA ASP A 459 -8.98 -0.21 -14.80
C ASP A 459 -9.90 -0.04 -16.03
N ALA A 460 -9.88 -0.97 -16.96
CA ALA A 460 -10.68 -0.93 -18.18
C ALA A 460 -12.08 -1.49 -17.95
N GLN A 461 -13.09 -0.71 -18.26
CA GLN A 461 -14.50 -1.15 -18.42
C GLN A 461 -15.13 -0.43 -19.59
#